data_ecfb44454245216a408d6249c6af1943
#
_entry.id   ecfb44454245216a408d6249c6af1943
#
_cell.length_a   1.000
_cell.length_b   1.000
_cell.length_c   1.000
_cell.angle_alpha   90.00
_cell.angle_beta   90.00
_cell.angle_gamma   90.00
#
_symmetry.space_group_name_H-M   'P 1'
#
loop_
_entity.id
_entity.type
_entity.pdbx_description
1 polymer ?
#
loop_
_entity_poly.entity_id
_entity_poly.type
_entity_poly.pdbx_seq_one_letter_code
_entity_poly.pdbx_strand_id
1 'polypeptide(L)'
;MYIQIILEGEFMSIIIMILLIGLLILVHELGHLLTALMFKVKVDKFGIGLPIGPTLWEKKVGNLTLVIHAFLFGGYVSFPDDDKDSDVPQNSPERLQNKPVWQRAIIFSAGVVANVICAYILVLMTAFLWHNMPSEKFDMYVTDIVAPKEASIWSSGMQKGDKIIEINGSKINTKYA
;
A
#
# COMPACT_ATOMS: atom_id res chain seq x y z
N MET A 1 31.77 -1.73 -3.58
CA MET A 1 30.78 -2.76 -3.89
C MET A 1 29.68 -2.86 -2.82
N TYR A 2 29.96 -3.08 -1.53
CA TYR A 2 28.91 -3.15 -0.48
C TYR A 2 28.09 -1.88 -0.30
N ILE A 3 28.71 -0.70 -0.29
CA ILE A 3 28.03 0.60 -0.15
C ILE A 3 27.06 0.84 -1.33
N GLN A 4 27.44 0.45 -2.53
CA GLN A 4 26.62 0.63 -3.73
C GLN A 4 25.37 -0.25 -3.69
N ILE A 5 25.47 -1.50 -3.22
CA ILE A 5 24.33 -2.43 -3.06
C ILE A 5 23.36 -1.90 -2.00
N ILE A 6 23.86 -1.34 -0.89
CA ILE A 6 23.02 -0.75 0.16
C ILE A 6 22.24 0.47 -0.39
N LEU A 7 22.93 1.38 -1.09
CA LEU A 7 22.30 2.57 -1.67
C LEU A 7 21.24 2.22 -2.74
N GLU A 8 21.49 1.21 -3.57
CA GLU A 8 20.53 0.73 -4.55
C GLU A 8 19.30 0.11 -3.88
N GLY A 9 19.47 -0.65 -2.80
CA GLY A 9 18.36 -1.22 -2.02
C GLY A 9 17.50 -0.17 -1.35
N GLU A 10 18.11 0.86 -0.75
CA GLU A 10 17.37 1.96 -0.13
C GLU A 10 16.61 2.80 -1.15
N PHE A 11 17.23 3.09 -2.29
CA PHE A 11 16.59 3.84 -3.37
C PHE A 11 15.36 3.10 -3.93
N MET A 12 15.48 1.80 -4.16
CA MET A 12 14.36 0.96 -4.61
C MET A 12 13.22 0.93 -3.59
N SER A 13 13.55 0.84 -2.30
CA SER A 13 12.57 0.87 -1.21
C SER A 13 11.78 2.18 -1.17
N ILE A 14 12.44 3.32 -1.40
CA ILE A 14 11.80 4.64 -1.46
C ILE A 14 10.83 4.70 -2.66
N ILE A 15 11.24 4.21 -3.83
CA ILE A 15 10.37 4.17 -5.00
C ILE A 15 9.13 3.33 -4.74
N ILE A 16 9.30 2.13 -4.17
CA ILE A 16 8.18 1.24 -3.85
C ILE A 16 7.23 1.91 -2.83
N MET A 17 7.79 2.57 -1.81
CA MET A 17 7.00 3.31 -0.82
C MET A 17 6.16 4.42 -1.49
N ILE A 18 6.75 5.21 -2.38
CA ILE A 18 6.04 6.29 -3.10
C ILE A 18 4.92 5.70 -3.97
N LEU A 19 5.18 4.60 -4.68
CA LEU A 19 4.18 3.92 -5.51
C LEU A 19 3.02 3.37 -4.67
N LEU A 20 3.31 2.77 -3.51
CA LEU A 20 2.28 2.26 -2.59
C LEU A 20 1.42 3.38 -2.01
N ILE A 21 2.03 4.49 -1.61
CA ILE A 21 1.29 5.67 -1.13
C ILE A 21 0.40 6.21 -2.27
N GLY A 22 0.93 6.36 -3.47
CA GLY A 22 0.15 6.79 -4.64
C GLY A 22 -1.03 5.87 -4.95
N LEU A 23 -0.83 4.56 -4.85
CA LEU A 23 -1.88 3.56 -5.02
C LEU A 23 -2.97 3.71 -3.95
N LEU A 24 -2.60 3.87 -2.68
CA LEU A 24 -3.56 4.05 -1.59
C LEU A 24 -4.39 5.33 -1.75
N ILE A 25 -3.76 6.42 -2.19
CA ILE A 25 -4.46 7.68 -2.48
C ILE A 25 -5.46 7.45 -3.63
N LEU A 26 -5.02 6.83 -4.72
CA LEU A 26 -5.90 6.56 -5.86
C LEU A 26 -7.10 5.69 -5.47
N VAL A 27 -6.88 4.63 -4.68
CA VAL A 27 -7.93 3.75 -4.19
C VAL A 27 -8.91 4.50 -3.28
N HIS A 28 -8.39 5.40 -2.44
CA HIS A 28 -9.20 6.26 -1.58
C HIS A 28 -10.16 7.14 -2.40
N GLU A 29 -9.64 7.86 -3.37
CA GLU A 29 -10.43 8.73 -4.25
C GLU A 29 -11.43 7.94 -5.11
N LEU A 30 -11.03 6.75 -5.58
CA LEU A 30 -11.93 5.84 -6.29
C LEU A 30 -13.11 5.39 -5.40
N GLY A 31 -12.88 5.20 -4.10
CA GLY A 31 -13.94 4.90 -3.14
C GLY A 31 -15.01 5.98 -3.13
N HIS A 32 -14.61 7.24 -3.03
CA HIS A 32 -15.53 8.39 -3.09
C HIS A 32 -16.25 8.48 -4.44
N LEU A 33 -15.51 8.37 -5.54
CA LEU A 33 -16.07 8.42 -6.88
C LEU A 33 -17.14 7.34 -7.10
N LEU A 34 -16.81 6.09 -6.81
CA LEU A 34 -17.72 4.96 -7.06
C LEU A 34 -19.00 5.06 -6.24
N THR A 35 -18.91 5.44 -4.97
CA THR A 35 -20.08 5.60 -4.10
C THR A 35 -20.91 6.82 -4.49
N ALA A 36 -20.30 7.93 -4.91
CA ALA A 36 -21.00 9.09 -5.41
C ALA A 36 -21.81 8.73 -6.67
N LEU A 37 -21.20 8.02 -7.63
CA LEU A 37 -21.88 7.56 -8.84
C LEU A 37 -23.01 6.56 -8.51
N MET A 38 -22.82 5.65 -7.56
CA MET A 38 -23.84 4.70 -7.11
C MET A 38 -25.08 5.41 -6.56
N PHE A 39 -24.90 6.50 -5.82
CA PHE A 39 -26.00 7.33 -5.30
C PHE A 39 -26.46 8.41 -6.28
N LYS A 40 -26.00 8.38 -7.54
CA LYS A 40 -26.36 9.35 -8.57
C LYS A 40 -26.06 10.80 -8.13
N VAL A 41 -24.92 10.98 -7.47
CA VAL A 41 -24.34 12.30 -7.24
C VAL A 41 -23.51 12.65 -8.46
N LYS A 42 -23.68 13.86 -8.98
CA LYS A 42 -22.86 14.34 -10.08
C LYS A 42 -21.44 14.59 -9.60
N VAL A 43 -20.47 14.08 -10.35
CA VAL A 43 -19.05 14.33 -10.16
C VAL A 43 -18.55 15.10 -11.37
N ASP A 44 -17.93 16.23 -11.15
CA ASP A 44 -17.41 17.07 -12.23
C ASP A 44 -16.00 16.64 -12.63
N LYS A 45 -15.11 16.41 -11.64
CA LYS A 45 -13.73 16.02 -11.91
C LYS A 45 -13.27 14.90 -11.00
N PHE A 46 -12.46 14.02 -11.56
CA PHE A 46 -11.65 13.04 -10.84
C PHE A 46 -10.18 13.28 -11.20
N GLY A 47 -9.41 13.72 -10.22
CA GLY A 47 -8.03 14.12 -10.42
C GLY A 47 -7.03 13.21 -9.73
N ILE A 48 -5.97 12.84 -10.44
CA ILE A 48 -4.76 12.22 -9.90
C ILE A 48 -3.71 13.29 -9.77
N GLY A 49 -3.17 13.45 -8.56
CA GLY A 49 -2.27 14.55 -8.21
C GLY A 49 -3.02 15.75 -7.63
N LEU A 50 -2.25 16.64 -7.01
CA LEU A 50 -2.79 17.89 -6.45
C LEU A 50 -3.08 18.90 -7.57
N PRO A 51 -4.17 19.65 -7.51
CA PRO A 51 -4.51 20.68 -8.49
C PRO A 51 -3.62 21.94 -8.32
N ILE A 52 -2.34 21.71 -8.05
CA ILE A 52 -1.30 22.73 -7.88
C ILE A 52 -0.31 22.56 -9.02
N GLY A 53 -0.19 23.55 -9.90
CA GLY A 53 0.71 23.51 -11.07
C GLY A 53 0.03 23.04 -12.34
N PRO A 54 0.82 22.64 -13.37
CA PRO A 54 0.28 22.34 -14.67
C PRO A 54 -0.50 21.03 -14.71
N THR A 55 -1.59 21.03 -15.48
CA THR A 55 -2.32 19.83 -15.88
C THR A 55 -1.56 19.14 -16.99
N LEU A 56 -1.18 17.87 -16.79
CA LEU A 56 -0.46 17.06 -17.77
C LEU A 56 -1.40 16.42 -18.79
N TRP A 57 -2.56 16.02 -18.33
CA TRP A 57 -3.55 15.36 -19.17
C TRP A 57 -4.96 15.57 -18.63
N GLU A 58 -5.89 15.80 -19.55
CA GLU A 58 -7.31 15.97 -19.25
C GLU A 58 -8.15 15.28 -20.32
N LYS A 59 -9.18 14.53 -19.91
CA LYS A 59 -10.09 13.87 -20.80
C LYS A 59 -11.50 13.86 -20.22
N LYS A 60 -12.45 14.35 -21.00
CA LYS A 60 -13.87 14.29 -20.65
C LYS A 60 -14.46 12.94 -21.07
N VAL A 61 -15.10 12.24 -20.10
CA VAL A 61 -15.78 10.97 -20.29
C VAL A 61 -17.22 11.12 -19.82
N GLY A 62 -18.13 11.37 -20.75
CA GLY A 62 -19.50 11.75 -20.42
C GLY A 62 -19.55 13.07 -19.64
N ASN A 63 -20.09 13.02 -18.43
CA ASN A 63 -20.19 14.19 -17.54
C ASN A 63 -19.00 14.32 -16.58
N LEU A 64 -18.10 13.33 -16.55
CA LEU A 64 -16.92 13.30 -15.67
C LEU A 64 -15.68 13.74 -16.45
N THR A 65 -14.90 14.62 -15.88
CA THR A 65 -13.58 14.99 -16.41
C THR A 65 -12.49 14.30 -15.62
N LEU A 66 -11.69 13.48 -16.29
CA LEU A 66 -10.50 12.86 -15.71
C LEU A 66 -9.32 13.79 -15.90
N VAL A 67 -8.54 14.02 -14.83
CA VAL A 67 -7.42 14.97 -14.83
C VAL A 67 -6.19 14.33 -14.21
N ILE A 68 -5.01 14.57 -14.81
CA ILE A 68 -3.71 14.19 -14.22
C ILE A 68 -2.87 15.46 -14.10
N HIS A 69 -2.43 15.76 -12.89
CA HIS A 69 -1.57 16.89 -12.57
C HIS A 69 -0.10 16.50 -12.47
N ALA A 70 0.79 17.48 -12.61
CA ALA A 70 2.23 17.25 -12.52
C ALA A 70 2.68 16.79 -11.13
N PHE A 71 2.03 17.28 -10.06
CA PHE A 71 2.30 16.86 -8.70
C PHE A 71 1.43 15.65 -8.34
N LEU A 72 1.97 14.45 -8.54
CA LEU A 72 1.28 13.16 -8.33
C LEU A 72 1.04 12.80 -6.85
N PHE A 73 1.36 13.70 -5.92
CA PHE A 73 1.09 13.51 -4.49
C PHE A 73 -0.33 13.95 -4.17
N GLY A 74 -1.27 12.99 -4.14
CA GLY A 74 -2.66 13.29 -3.84
C GLY A 74 -3.61 12.86 -4.95
N GLY A 75 -4.88 13.11 -4.70
CA GLY A 75 -5.98 12.97 -5.63
C GLY A 75 -7.16 13.78 -5.14
N TYR A 76 -8.19 13.90 -5.95
CA TYR A 76 -9.43 14.57 -5.54
C TYR A 76 -10.61 14.15 -6.38
N VAL A 77 -11.78 14.22 -5.75
CA VAL A 77 -13.08 14.14 -6.42
C VAL A 77 -13.74 15.48 -6.24
N SER A 78 -14.07 16.18 -7.32
CA SER A 78 -14.75 17.48 -7.29
C SER A 78 -16.23 17.31 -7.59
N PHE A 79 -17.03 17.93 -6.76
CA PHE A 79 -18.50 17.95 -6.88
C PHE A 79 -19.01 19.32 -7.32
N PRO A 80 -20.23 19.42 -7.93
CA PRO A 80 -20.87 20.69 -8.21
C PRO A 80 -21.06 21.59 -7.00
N ASP A 81 -21.00 21.01 -5.80
CA ASP A 81 -21.09 21.75 -4.52
C ASP A 81 -19.84 22.57 -4.23
N ASP A 82 -18.72 22.20 -4.81
CA ASP A 82 -17.41 22.86 -4.65
C ASP A 82 -17.27 24.08 -5.56
N ASP A 83 -18.11 24.19 -6.60
CA ASP A 83 -18.09 25.25 -7.59
C ASP A 83 -19.36 26.10 -7.49
N LYS A 84 -19.16 27.43 -7.23
CA LYS A 84 -20.25 28.39 -7.14
C LYS A 84 -20.92 28.70 -8.48
N ASP A 85 -20.15 28.54 -9.56
CA ASP A 85 -20.57 28.80 -10.94
C ASP A 85 -21.03 27.51 -11.66
N SER A 86 -21.28 26.44 -10.91
CA SER A 86 -21.74 25.14 -11.44
C SER A 86 -23.09 25.30 -12.14
N ASP A 87 -23.19 24.72 -13.33
CA ASP A 87 -24.45 24.64 -14.12
C ASP A 87 -25.55 23.81 -13.44
N VAL A 88 -25.24 23.07 -12.38
CA VAL A 88 -26.20 22.24 -11.64
C VAL A 88 -27.03 23.11 -10.70
N PRO A 89 -28.36 23.12 -10.82
CA PRO A 89 -29.21 23.88 -9.94
C PRO A 89 -29.00 23.56 -8.46
N GLN A 90 -29.06 24.57 -7.59
CA GLN A 90 -28.86 24.40 -6.14
C GLN A 90 -29.80 23.37 -5.51
N ASN A 91 -31.03 23.23 -6.03
CA ASN A 91 -32.04 22.29 -5.55
C ASN A 91 -31.95 20.92 -6.24
N SER A 92 -30.96 20.68 -7.12
CA SER A 92 -30.83 19.43 -7.84
C SER A 92 -30.60 18.24 -6.90
N PRO A 93 -31.29 17.12 -7.08
CA PRO A 93 -31.02 15.89 -6.34
C PRO A 93 -29.66 15.25 -6.69
N GLU A 94 -28.97 15.76 -7.69
CA GLU A 94 -27.63 15.32 -8.08
C GLU A 94 -26.53 15.96 -7.25
N ARG A 95 -26.83 17.04 -6.50
CA ARG A 95 -25.89 17.65 -5.57
C ARG A 95 -25.73 16.80 -4.32
N LEU A 96 -24.49 16.69 -3.85
CA LEU A 96 -24.14 15.94 -2.63
C LEU A 96 -24.86 16.50 -1.40
N GLN A 97 -24.92 17.84 -1.26
CA GLN A 97 -25.59 18.50 -0.15
C GLN A 97 -27.09 18.18 -0.02
N ASN A 98 -27.75 17.84 -1.13
CA ASN A 98 -29.19 17.54 -1.18
C ASN A 98 -29.49 16.05 -0.96
N LYS A 99 -28.45 15.22 -0.77
CA LYS A 99 -28.64 13.80 -0.43
C LYS A 99 -28.96 13.60 1.04
N PRO A 100 -29.70 12.54 1.38
CA PRO A 100 -29.93 12.13 2.76
C PRO A 100 -28.59 11.97 3.52
N VAL A 101 -28.60 12.27 4.82
CA VAL A 101 -27.40 12.26 5.67
C VAL A 101 -26.65 10.92 5.59
N TRP A 102 -27.37 9.79 5.56
CA TRP A 102 -26.74 8.47 5.51
C TRP A 102 -26.00 8.23 4.18
N GLN A 103 -26.50 8.74 3.03
CA GLN A 103 -25.79 8.64 1.75
C GLN A 103 -24.50 9.46 1.77
N ARG A 104 -24.59 10.69 2.29
CA ARG A 104 -23.40 11.55 2.47
C ARG A 104 -22.37 10.88 3.37
N ALA A 105 -22.81 10.28 4.49
CA ALA A 105 -21.91 9.58 5.41
C ALA A 105 -21.21 8.40 4.72
N ILE A 106 -21.93 7.61 3.91
CA ILE A 106 -21.32 6.52 3.14
C ILE A 106 -20.31 7.06 2.13
N ILE A 107 -20.65 8.11 1.38
CA ILE A 107 -19.72 8.71 0.40
C ILE A 107 -18.45 9.20 1.12
N PHE A 108 -18.57 9.91 2.25
CA PHE A 108 -17.40 10.41 2.98
C PHE A 108 -16.55 9.31 3.63
N SER A 109 -17.15 8.20 4.02
CA SER A 109 -16.40 7.08 4.59
C SER A 109 -15.82 6.13 3.54
N ALA A 110 -16.29 6.20 2.29
CA ALA A 110 -15.97 5.25 1.24
C ALA A 110 -14.48 5.18 0.89
N GLY A 111 -13.77 6.30 0.96
CA GLY A 111 -12.33 6.33 0.73
C GLY A 111 -11.57 5.49 1.74
N VAL A 112 -11.89 5.65 3.04
CA VAL A 112 -11.27 4.86 4.11
C VAL A 112 -11.62 3.38 3.98
N VAL A 113 -12.90 3.07 3.69
CA VAL A 113 -13.34 1.68 3.50
C VAL A 113 -12.64 1.04 2.31
N ALA A 114 -12.47 1.76 1.20
CA ALA A 114 -11.74 1.29 0.02
C ALA A 114 -10.28 0.97 0.37
N ASN A 115 -9.60 1.81 1.17
CA ASN A 115 -8.24 1.56 1.62
C ASN A 115 -8.14 0.31 2.51
N VAL A 116 -9.10 0.10 3.42
CA VAL A 116 -9.13 -1.11 4.26
C VAL A 116 -9.29 -2.37 3.40
N ILE A 117 -10.20 -2.34 2.42
CA ILE A 117 -10.39 -3.45 1.48
C ILE A 117 -9.11 -3.69 0.66
N CYS A 118 -8.50 -2.63 0.14
CA CYS A 118 -7.25 -2.73 -0.60
C CYS A 118 -6.12 -3.33 0.25
N ALA A 119 -5.94 -2.87 1.48
CA ALA A 119 -4.95 -3.40 2.40
C ALA A 119 -5.18 -4.90 2.67
N TYR A 120 -6.43 -5.32 2.88
CA TYR A 120 -6.78 -6.72 3.07
C TYR A 120 -6.44 -7.57 1.84
N ILE A 121 -6.76 -7.08 0.63
CA ILE A 121 -6.41 -7.75 -0.62
C ILE A 121 -4.89 -7.88 -0.75
N LEU A 122 -4.13 -6.83 -0.44
CA LEU A 122 -2.67 -6.87 -0.49
C LEU A 122 -2.08 -7.90 0.49
N VAL A 123 -2.63 -7.99 1.71
CA VAL A 123 -2.22 -9.01 2.69
C VAL A 123 -2.51 -10.42 2.17
N LEU A 124 -3.69 -10.66 1.60
CA LEU A 124 -4.01 -11.96 1.01
C LEU A 124 -3.10 -12.29 -0.18
N MET A 125 -2.82 -11.32 -1.04
CA MET A 125 -1.89 -11.51 -2.16
C MET A 125 -0.48 -11.84 -1.68
N THR A 126 0.02 -11.12 -0.67
CA THR A 126 1.35 -11.42 -0.10
C THR A 126 1.39 -12.81 0.54
N ALA A 127 0.36 -13.20 1.28
CA ALA A 127 0.27 -14.54 1.88
C ALA A 127 0.26 -15.63 0.80
N PHE A 128 -0.48 -15.43 -0.29
CA PHE A 128 -0.53 -16.37 -1.42
C PHE A 128 0.82 -16.46 -2.14
N LEU A 129 1.46 -15.31 -2.41
CA LEU A 129 2.77 -15.26 -3.07
C LEU A 129 3.87 -15.83 -2.18
N TRP A 130 3.82 -15.56 -0.86
CA TRP A 130 4.78 -16.07 0.12
C TRP A 130 4.78 -17.60 0.19
N HIS A 131 3.60 -18.23 0.08
CA HIS A 131 3.49 -19.68 0.04
C HIS A 131 4.25 -20.31 -1.14
N ASN A 132 4.39 -19.59 -2.24
CA ASN A 132 5.08 -20.02 -3.45
C ASN A 132 6.53 -19.53 -3.55
N MET A 133 7.02 -18.75 -2.58
CA MET A 133 8.41 -18.31 -2.57
C MET A 133 9.33 -19.45 -2.13
N PRO A 134 10.48 -19.65 -2.79
CA PRO A 134 11.47 -20.60 -2.31
C PRO A 134 11.91 -20.17 -0.91
N SER A 135 11.75 -21.06 0.05
CA SER A 135 12.21 -20.86 1.42
C SER A 135 13.72 -20.64 1.40
N GLU A 136 14.19 -19.48 1.82
CA GLU A 136 15.61 -19.29 2.08
C GLU A 136 16.05 -20.26 3.17
N LYS A 137 17.07 -21.05 2.87
CA LYS A 137 17.68 -21.94 3.85
C LYS A 137 18.59 -21.09 4.74
N PHE A 138 18.14 -20.79 5.93
CA PHE A 138 19.01 -20.17 6.93
C PHE A 138 19.92 -21.23 7.54
N ASP A 139 21.21 -21.07 7.35
CA ASP A 139 22.20 -21.91 8.00
C ASP A 139 22.53 -21.32 9.38
N MET A 140 22.52 -22.15 10.41
CA MET A 140 22.91 -21.72 11.76
C MET A 140 24.40 -21.98 11.96
N TYR A 141 25.10 -20.93 12.38
CA TYR A 141 26.54 -21.02 12.68
C TYR A 141 26.80 -20.66 14.15
N VAL A 142 27.82 -21.29 14.73
CA VAL A 142 28.33 -20.95 16.07
C VAL A 142 29.01 -19.59 16.00
N THR A 143 28.38 -18.56 16.63
CA THR A 143 28.96 -17.20 16.66
C THR A 143 29.93 -17.04 17.80
N ASP A 144 29.66 -17.66 18.96
CA ASP A 144 30.52 -17.67 20.14
C ASP A 144 30.17 -18.83 21.07
N ILE A 145 31.12 -19.26 21.91
CA ILE A 145 30.91 -20.32 22.91
C ILE A 145 31.09 -19.70 24.29
N VAL A 146 29.97 -19.53 25.01
CA VAL A 146 29.96 -19.02 26.38
C VAL A 146 29.58 -20.17 27.31
N ALA A 147 30.59 -20.82 27.88
CA ALA A 147 30.40 -21.94 28.78
C ALA A 147 31.46 -21.93 29.91
N PRO A 148 31.15 -22.47 31.12
CA PRO A 148 32.13 -22.69 32.16
C PRO A 148 33.30 -23.53 31.66
N LYS A 149 34.51 -23.32 32.23
CA LYS A 149 35.72 -24.04 31.80
C LYS A 149 35.63 -25.55 31.92
N GLU A 150 34.79 -26.04 32.82
CA GLU A 150 34.53 -27.46 33.08
C GLU A 150 33.49 -28.07 32.15
N ALA A 151 32.88 -27.25 31.29
CA ALA A 151 31.84 -27.74 30.40
C ALA A 151 32.40 -28.67 29.31
N SER A 152 31.75 -29.78 29.06
CA SER A 152 32.13 -30.79 28.06
C SER A 152 32.19 -30.25 26.62
N ILE A 153 31.59 -29.08 26.38
CA ILE A 153 31.58 -28.44 25.06
C ILE A 153 33.04 -28.10 24.60
N TRP A 154 33.97 -27.82 25.53
CA TRP A 154 35.34 -27.53 25.21
C TRP A 154 36.12 -28.78 24.74
N SER A 155 35.71 -29.97 25.16
CA SER A 155 36.27 -31.24 24.69
C SER A 155 35.58 -31.78 23.44
N SER A 156 34.45 -31.22 23.05
CA SER A 156 33.68 -31.64 21.87
C SER A 156 34.32 -31.24 20.54
N GLY A 157 35.30 -30.31 20.57
CA GLY A 157 35.92 -29.78 19.35
C GLY A 157 35.12 -28.69 18.65
N MET A 158 33.94 -28.28 19.19
CA MET A 158 33.13 -27.21 18.60
C MET A 158 33.91 -25.89 18.55
N GLN A 159 33.86 -25.23 17.41
CA GLN A 159 34.57 -23.96 17.17
C GLN A 159 33.62 -22.88 16.64
N LYS A 160 34.01 -21.63 16.84
CA LYS A 160 33.35 -20.48 16.22
C LYS A 160 33.43 -20.63 14.69
N GLY A 161 32.28 -20.50 14.04
CA GLY A 161 32.14 -20.65 12.60
C GLY A 161 31.60 -22.03 12.20
N ASP A 162 31.48 -23.00 13.14
CA ASP A 162 30.90 -24.31 12.83
C ASP A 162 29.42 -24.19 12.45
N LYS A 163 29.02 -24.91 11.41
CA LYS A 163 27.62 -24.98 11.00
C LYS A 163 26.90 -26.06 11.79
N ILE A 164 25.79 -25.68 12.43
CA ILE A 164 24.93 -26.61 13.17
C ILE A 164 23.97 -27.25 12.19
N ILE A 165 24.08 -28.55 11.97
CA ILE A 165 23.25 -29.32 11.02
C ILE A 165 22.15 -30.12 11.69
N GLU A 166 22.32 -30.45 12.99
CA GLU A 166 21.39 -31.29 13.74
C GLU A 166 21.48 -30.98 15.25
N ILE A 167 20.35 -31.01 15.97
CA ILE A 167 20.27 -30.92 17.42
C ILE A 167 19.37 -32.08 17.89
N ASN A 168 19.90 -32.91 18.82
CA ASN A 168 19.16 -34.05 19.43
C ASN A 168 18.51 -34.98 18.40
N GLY A 169 19.17 -35.27 17.29
CA GLY A 169 18.66 -36.15 16.22
C GLY A 169 17.68 -35.45 15.26
N SER A 170 17.35 -34.18 15.50
CA SER A 170 16.50 -33.39 14.61
C SER A 170 17.36 -32.52 13.70
N LYS A 171 17.26 -32.73 12.40
CA LYS A 171 17.94 -31.85 11.42
C LYS A 171 17.37 -30.43 11.52
N ILE A 172 18.27 -29.45 11.60
CA ILE A 172 17.87 -28.04 11.53
C ILE A 172 17.55 -27.72 10.08
N ASN A 173 16.28 -27.89 9.74
CA ASN A 173 15.71 -27.36 8.52
C ASN A 173 14.88 -26.15 8.92
N THR A 174 15.47 -24.98 8.90
CA THR A 174 14.70 -23.74 9.04
C THR A 174 13.88 -23.51 7.77
N LYS A 175 12.83 -24.31 7.61
CA LYS A 175 11.66 -23.92 6.82
C LYS A 175 10.77 -23.14 7.78
N TYR A 176 10.70 -21.85 7.65
CA TYR A 176 9.52 -21.15 8.12
C TYR A 176 8.38 -21.60 7.21
N ALA A 177 7.52 -22.45 7.77
CA ALA A 177 6.23 -22.78 7.17
C ALA A 177 5.30 -21.59 7.40
#